data_7591dc535d20c55b1670880fa5791775
#
_entry.id   7591dc535d20c55b1670880fa5791775
#
_cell.length_a   1.000
_cell.length_b   1.000
_cell.length_c   1.000
_cell.angle_alpha   90.00
_cell.angle_beta   90.00
_cell.angle_gamma   90.00
#
_symmetry.space_group_name_H-M   'P 1'
#
loop_
_entity.id
_entity.type
_entity.pdbx_description
1 polymer ?
#
loop_
_entity_poly.entity_id
_entity_poly.type
_entity_poly.pdbx_seq_one_letter_code
_entity_poly.pdbx_strand_id
1 'polypeptide(L)'
;MLSRNLEQTLHRALAFANERRHEFATLEHLLLALVDDQDAVAVMRACGVDLDRLREDLKTYLDNELESLVLDRPEDAKPTAGFQRVLQRAAIHVQSSGREEVTGANVLVALFSERESHAVYFLQEQEMTRLDAVNYISHGIAKVGRSEERRCAAPATRTLPSAAPPPSRRRAAARTRRTSRRWTPSALTSTRRRATARSTR
;
A
#
# COMPACT_ATOMS: atom_id res chain seq x y z
N MET A 1 -8.60 -17.73 -14.55
CA MET A 1 -8.29 -17.16 -15.88
C MET A 1 -8.16 -15.66 -15.80
N LEU A 2 -7.46 -14.97 -16.73
CA LEU A 2 -7.49 -13.51 -16.81
C LEU A 2 -8.82 -13.06 -17.42
N SER A 3 -9.39 -11.96 -16.92
CA SER A 3 -10.58 -11.37 -17.55
C SER A 3 -10.19 -10.73 -18.88
N ARG A 4 -11.12 -10.69 -19.84
CA ARG A 4 -10.87 -10.09 -21.15
C ARG A 4 -10.47 -8.61 -21.04
N ASN A 5 -11.07 -7.88 -20.10
CA ASN A 5 -10.72 -6.50 -19.83
C ASN A 5 -9.27 -6.37 -19.34
N LEU A 6 -8.85 -7.24 -18.44
CA LEU A 6 -7.48 -7.24 -17.93
C LEU A 6 -6.46 -7.59 -19.02
N GLU A 7 -6.76 -8.55 -19.90
CA GLU A 7 -5.89 -8.87 -21.04
C GLU A 7 -5.65 -7.63 -21.93
N GLN A 8 -6.73 -6.90 -22.24
CA GLN A 8 -6.62 -5.64 -23.00
C GLN A 8 -5.82 -4.59 -22.26
N THR A 9 -5.99 -4.49 -20.94
CA THR A 9 -5.26 -3.56 -20.09
C THR A 9 -3.77 -3.89 -20.06
N LEU A 10 -3.39 -5.16 -20.00
CA LEU A 10 -1.99 -5.60 -20.07
C LEU A 10 -1.36 -5.29 -21.44
N HIS A 11 -2.07 -5.55 -22.54
CA HIS A 11 -1.61 -5.15 -23.87
C HIS A 11 -1.42 -3.64 -24.00
N ARG A 12 -2.33 -2.85 -23.40
CA ARG A 12 -2.23 -1.39 -23.37
C ARG A 12 -1.03 -0.92 -22.55
N ALA A 13 -0.74 -1.57 -21.43
CA ALA A 13 0.44 -1.24 -20.61
C ALA A 13 1.75 -1.45 -21.40
N LEU A 14 1.85 -2.55 -22.16
CA LEU A 14 2.99 -2.80 -23.05
C LEU A 14 3.04 -1.79 -24.20
N ALA A 15 1.88 -1.45 -24.78
CA ALA A 15 1.80 -0.43 -25.84
C ALA A 15 2.30 0.93 -25.35
N PHE A 16 1.94 1.37 -24.14
CA PHE A 16 2.45 2.62 -23.56
C PHE A 16 3.95 2.64 -23.36
N ALA A 17 4.56 1.50 -23.04
CA ALA A 17 6.01 1.37 -22.95
C ALA A 17 6.66 1.40 -24.35
N ASN A 18 6.06 0.72 -25.35
CA ASN A 18 6.54 0.71 -26.73
C ASN A 18 6.44 2.11 -27.37
N GLU A 19 5.35 2.84 -27.17
CA GLU A 19 5.19 4.21 -27.67
C GLU A 19 6.30 5.14 -27.19
N ARG A 20 6.79 4.93 -25.96
CA ARG A 20 7.89 5.69 -25.35
C ARG A 20 9.26 5.09 -25.62
N ARG A 21 9.33 3.99 -26.37
CA ARG A 21 10.56 3.21 -26.65
C ARG A 21 11.28 2.75 -25.37
N HIS A 22 10.54 2.48 -24.31
CA HIS A 22 11.11 1.94 -23.10
C HIS A 22 11.43 0.45 -23.27
N GLU A 23 12.60 0.02 -22.81
CA GLU A 23 13.01 -1.39 -22.81
C GLU A 23 12.10 -2.26 -21.93
N PHE A 24 11.64 -1.67 -20.83
CA PHE A 24 10.84 -2.39 -19.85
C PHE A 24 9.50 -1.70 -19.59
N ALA A 25 8.43 -2.52 -19.55
CA ALA A 25 7.14 -2.12 -19.02
C ALA A 25 7.17 -2.22 -17.49
N THR A 26 7.11 -1.09 -16.82
CA THR A 26 7.17 -0.96 -15.36
C THR A 26 5.78 -0.96 -14.73
N LEU A 27 5.70 -0.90 -13.40
CA LEU A 27 4.43 -0.83 -12.66
C LEU A 27 3.66 0.47 -12.91
N GLU A 28 4.35 1.53 -13.26
CA GLU A 28 3.77 2.83 -13.61
C GLU A 28 3.02 2.75 -14.96
N HIS A 29 3.56 2.02 -15.94
CA HIS A 29 2.84 1.73 -17.19
C HIS A 29 1.60 0.87 -16.92
N LEU A 30 1.72 -0.11 -16.01
CA LEU A 30 0.57 -0.94 -15.61
C LEU A 30 -0.52 -0.08 -14.93
N LEU A 31 -0.13 0.80 -14.01
CA LEU A 31 -1.08 1.68 -13.34
C LEU A 31 -1.74 2.63 -14.33
N LEU A 32 -0.99 3.20 -15.28
CA LEU A 32 -1.54 4.06 -16.33
C LEU A 32 -2.60 3.33 -17.17
N ALA A 33 -2.36 2.05 -17.50
CA ALA A 33 -3.34 1.23 -18.21
C ALA A 33 -4.56 0.88 -17.33
N LEU A 34 -4.37 0.67 -16.03
CA LEU A 34 -5.45 0.40 -15.07
C LEU A 34 -6.37 1.61 -14.86
N VAL A 35 -5.89 2.84 -15.09
CA VAL A 35 -6.74 4.05 -15.08
C VAL A 35 -7.81 4.03 -16.18
N ASP A 36 -7.65 3.19 -17.21
CA ASP A 36 -8.63 2.98 -18.27
C ASP A 36 -9.39 1.64 -18.14
N ASP A 37 -9.06 0.81 -17.14
CA ASP A 37 -9.73 -0.46 -16.87
C ASP A 37 -11.00 -0.25 -16.05
N GLN A 38 -12.15 -0.79 -16.50
CA GLN A 38 -13.44 -0.56 -15.87
C GLN A 38 -13.51 -1.01 -14.41
N ASP A 39 -12.92 -2.18 -14.11
CA ASP A 39 -12.96 -2.75 -12.76
C ASP A 39 -12.04 -1.97 -11.81
N ALA A 40 -10.85 -1.60 -12.27
CA ALA A 40 -9.90 -0.80 -11.49
C ALA A 40 -10.42 0.63 -11.27
N VAL A 41 -11.01 1.25 -12.30
CA VAL A 41 -11.64 2.59 -12.22
C VAL A 41 -12.74 2.62 -11.19
N ALA A 42 -13.60 1.60 -11.14
CA ALA A 42 -14.68 1.52 -10.16
C ALA A 42 -14.13 1.55 -8.73
N VAL A 43 -13.04 0.80 -8.47
CA VAL A 43 -12.36 0.78 -7.17
C VAL A 43 -11.71 2.14 -6.86
N MET A 44 -10.96 2.71 -7.80
CA MET A 44 -10.27 3.99 -7.60
C MET A 44 -11.26 5.12 -7.31
N ARG A 45 -12.35 5.23 -8.06
CA ARG A 45 -13.43 6.21 -7.81
C ARG A 45 -14.10 6.02 -6.46
N ALA A 46 -14.38 4.79 -6.07
CA ALA A 46 -14.96 4.48 -4.76
C ALA A 46 -14.02 4.85 -3.60
N CYS A 47 -12.71 4.85 -3.85
CA CYS A 47 -11.69 5.30 -2.90
C CYS A 47 -11.45 6.83 -2.93
N GLY A 48 -12.09 7.56 -3.85
CA GLY A 48 -11.98 9.01 -3.97
C GLY A 48 -10.74 9.48 -4.74
N VAL A 49 -10.17 8.61 -5.59
CA VAL A 49 -9.03 8.95 -6.45
C VAL A 49 -9.49 9.81 -7.61
N ASP A 50 -8.77 10.92 -7.86
CA ASP A 50 -8.91 11.74 -9.06
C ASP A 50 -8.13 11.10 -10.21
N LEU A 51 -8.86 10.48 -11.13
CA LEU A 51 -8.26 9.72 -12.24
C LEU A 51 -7.55 10.62 -13.26
N ASP A 52 -8.02 11.84 -13.46
CA ASP A 52 -7.43 12.75 -14.43
C ASP A 52 -6.08 13.26 -13.91
N ARG A 53 -6.02 13.66 -12.64
CA ARG A 53 -4.77 14.02 -11.97
C ARG A 53 -3.79 12.85 -11.94
N LEU A 54 -4.24 11.66 -11.56
CA LEU A 54 -3.39 10.46 -11.53
C LEU A 54 -2.80 10.16 -12.91
N ARG A 55 -3.59 10.33 -13.96
CA ARG A 55 -3.15 10.11 -15.34
C ARG A 55 -2.07 11.13 -15.76
N GLU A 56 -2.24 12.39 -15.42
CA GLU A 56 -1.26 13.45 -15.72
C GLU A 56 0.04 13.24 -14.96
N ASP A 57 -0.03 12.94 -13.67
CA ASP A 57 1.14 12.68 -12.82
C ASP A 57 1.93 11.46 -13.36
N LEU A 58 1.24 10.37 -13.72
CA LEU A 58 1.87 9.18 -14.30
C LEU A 58 2.52 9.46 -15.65
N LYS A 59 1.87 10.20 -16.55
CA LYS A 59 2.45 10.57 -17.84
C LYS A 59 3.70 11.41 -17.65
N THR A 60 3.62 12.43 -16.82
CA THR A 60 4.75 13.32 -16.50
C THR A 60 5.94 12.52 -15.94
N TYR A 61 5.67 11.57 -15.05
CA TYR A 61 6.68 10.70 -14.50
C TYR A 61 7.32 9.80 -15.56
N LEU A 62 6.50 9.14 -16.40
CA LEU A 62 6.98 8.26 -17.45
C LEU A 62 7.82 9.00 -18.49
N ASP A 63 7.47 10.24 -18.78
CA ASP A 63 8.15 11.04 -19.80
C ASP A 63 9.45 11.69 -19.29
N ASN A 64 9.56 11.97 -17.98
CA ASN A 64 10.72 12.69 -17.41
C ASN A 64 11.69 11.77 -16.65
N GLU A 65 11.19 10.84 -15.86
CA GLU A 65 12.03 10.06 -14.92
C GLU A 65 12.53 8.74 -15.53
N LEU A 66 11.90 8.26 -16.60
CA LEU A 66 12.25 7.00 -17.23
C LEU A 66 13.05 7.15 -18.55
N GLU A 67 13.65 8.33 -18.78
CA GLU A 67 14.53 8.55 -19.95
C GLU A 67 15.66 7.50 -20.05
N SER A 68 16.16 7.00 -18.93
CA SER A 68 17.21 5.98 -18.89
C SER A 68 16.79 4.62 -19.45
N LEU A 69 15.47 4.38 -19.59
CA LEU A 69 14.91 3.15 -20.17
C LEU A 69 14.63 3.27 -21.66
N VAL A 70 14.87 4.42 -22.27
CA VAL A 70 14.63 4.64 -23.70
C VAL A 70 15.70 3.94 -24.53
N LEU A 71 15.27 3.09 -25.46
CA LEU A 71 16.14 2.40 -26.41
C LEU A 71 16.25 3.17 -27.72
N ASP A 72 17.47 3.18 -28.29
CA ASP A 72 17.71 3.74 -29.63
C ASP A 72 17.07 2.88 -30.73
N ARG A 73 16.82 1.60 -30.44
CA ARG A 73 16.22 0.65 -31.38
C ARG A 73 14.80 0.31 -30.96
N PRO A 74 13.85 0.18 -31.91
CA PRO A 74 12.51 -0.28 -31.61
C PRO A 74 12.55 -1.78 -31.29
N GLU A 75 12.54 -2.12 -30.01
CA GLU A 75 12.30 -3.48 -29.51
C GLU A 75 10.99 -3.49 -28.70
N ASP A 76 10.33 -4.64 -28.66
CA ASP A 76 9.14 -4.80 -27.85
C ASP A 76 9.49 -4.74 -26.36
N ALA A 77 8.77 -3.89 -25.62
CA ALA A 77 8.98 -3.71 -24.19
C ALA A 77 8.72 -5.02 -23.42
N LYS A 78 9.64 -5.36 -22.53
CA LYS A 78 9.55 -6.56 -21.70
C LYS A 78 8.97 -6.20 -20.32
N PRO A 79 8.04 -7.02 -19.79
CA PRO A 79 7.53 -6.76 -18.43
C PRO A 79 8.63 -6.94 -17.40
N THR A 80 8.78 -5.96 -16.47
CA THR A 80 9.73 -6.07 -15.36
C THR A 80 9.37 -7.22 -14.41
N ALA A 81 10.34 -7.64 -13.60
CA ALA A 81 10.09 -8.64 -12.55
C ALA A 81 9.00 -8.21 -11.56
N GLY A 82 8.92 -6.90 -11.23
CA GLY A 82 7.85 -6.34 -10.41
C GLY A 82 6.47 -6.49 -11.05
N PHE A 83 6.39 -6.19 -12.35
CA PHE A 83 5.17 -6.36 -13.13
C PHE A 83 4.68 -7.83 -13.12
N GLN A 84 5.57 -8.78 -13.35
CA GLN A 84 5.25 -10.22 -13.30
C GLN A 84 4.82 -10.66 -11.89
N ARG A 85 5.51 -10.21 -10.83
CA ARG A 85 5.16 -10.54 -9.44
C ARG A 85 3.77 -10.05 -9.06
N VAL A 86 3.40 -8.85 -9.47
CA VAL A 86 2.07 -8.30 -9.21
C VAL A 86 0.99 -9.15 -9.85
N LEU A 87 1.16 -9.56 -11.11
CA LEU A 87 0.21 -10.45 -11.80
C LEU A 87 0.10 -11.82 -11.14
N GLN A 88 1.25 -12.43 -10.81
CA GLN A 88 1.26 -13.72 -10.10
C GLN A 88 0.55 -13.64 -8.75
N ARG A 89 0.81 -12.56 -7.99
CA ARG A 89 0.18 -12.34 -6.69
C ARG A 89 -1.33 -12.12 -6.83
N ALA A 90 -1.78 -11.37 -7.84
CA ALA A 90 -3.19 -11.21 -8.14
C ALA A 90 -3.85 -12.56 -8.47
N ALA A 91 -3.22 -13.40 -9.28
CA ALA A 91 -3.70 -14.72 -9.63
C ALA A 91 -3.81 -15.64 -8.41
N ILE A 92 -2.78 -15.69 -7.56
CA ILE A 92 -2.78 -16.50 -6.31
C ILE A 92 -3.89 -16.01 -5.37
N HIS A 93 -4.06 -14.70 -5.23
CA HIS A 93 -5.09 -14.13 -4.36
C HIS A 93 -6.50 -14.48 -4.84
N VAL A 94 -6.75 -14.46 -6.14
CA VAL A 94 -8.04 -14.83 -6.73
C VAL A 94 -8.32 -16.31 -6.55
N GLN A 95 -7.34 -17.18 -6.79
CA GLN A 95 -7.46 -18.63 -6.58
C GLN A 95 -7.77 -18.95 -5.11
N SER A 96 -7.10 -18.31 -4.16
CA SER A 96 -7.31 -18.51 -2.73
C SER A 96 -8.69 -18.00 -2.24
N SER A 97 -9.28 -17.03 -2.96
CA SER A 97 -10.62 -16.51 -2.65
C SER A 97 -11.76 -17.25 -3.36
N GLY A 98 -11.46 -18.33 -4.09
CA GLY A 98 -12.45 -19.13 -4.80
C GLY A 98 -13.07 -18.44 -6.01
N ARG A 99 -12.46 -17.38 -6.51
CA ARG A 99 -12.86 -16.71 -7.76
C ARG A 99 -12.12 -17.30 -8.95
N GLU A 100 -12.76 -17.34 -10.10
CA GLU A 100 -12.18 -17.94 -11.30
C GLU A 100 -11.42 -16.94 -12.18
N GLU A 101 -11.79 -15.67 -12.12
CA GLU A 101 -11.24 -14.63 -12.99
C GLU A 101 -10.46 -13.57 -12.21
N VAL A 102 -9.28 -13.25 -12.74
CA VAL A 102 -8.45 -12.13 -12.28
C VAL A 102 -8.88 -10.88 -13.02
N THR A 103 -9.33 -9.88 -12.29
CA THR A 103 -9.78 -8.58 -12.83
C THR A 103 -8.74 -7.48 -12.57
N GLY A 104 -8.88 -6.32 -13.23
CA GLY A 104 -8.06 -5.14 -12.98
C GLY A 104 -8.08 -4.69 -11.52
N ALA A 105 -9.21 -4.85 -10.83
CA ALA A 105 -9.35 -4.57 -9.41
C ALA A 105 -8.42 -5.44 -8.53
N ASN A 106 -8.26 -6.73 -8.87
CA ASN A 106 -7.37 -7.63 -8.15
C ASN A 106 -5.89 -7.27 -8.38
N VAL A 107 -5.55 -6.87 -9.60
CA VAL A 107 -4.20 -6.40 -9.95
C VAL A 107 -3.89 -5.10 -9.20
N LEU A 108 -4.83 -4.17 -9.10
CA LEU A 108 -4.69 -2.93 -8.35
C LEU A 108 -4.40 -3.20 -6.85
N VAL A 109 -5.09 -4.16 -6.23
CA VAL A 109 -4.82 -4.57 -4.83
C VAL A 109 -3.44 -5.22 -4.70
N ALA A 110 -3.04 -6.04 -5.68
CA ALA A 110 -1.73 -6.68 -5.68
C ALA A 110 -0.58 -5.68 -5.85
N LEU A 111 -0.81 -4.60 -6.60
CA LEU A 111 0.14 -3.52 -6.83
C LEU A 111 0.60 -2.86 -5.51
N PHE A 112 -0.27 -2.67 -4.54
CA PHE A 112 0.08 -2.15 -3.20
C PHE A 112 1.08 -3.01 -2.42
N SER A 113 1.39 -4.21 -2.90
CA SER A 113 2.42 -5.05 -2.26
C SER A 113 3.84 -4.64 -2.65
N GLU A 114 4.01 -3.94 -3.75
CA GLU A 114 5.29 -3.40 -4.24
C GLU A 114 5.47 -1.96 -3.70
N ARG A 115 5.75 -1.86 -2.39
CA ARG A 115 5.74 -0.57 -1.65
C ARG A 115 6.79 0.44 -2.12
N GLU A 116 7.83 -0.03 -2.79
CA GLU A 116 8.93 0.80 -3.30
C GLU A 116 8.66 1.35 -4.71
N SER A 117 7.50 1.02 -5.31
CA SER A 117 7.12 1.48 -6.65
C SER A 117 6.51 2.88 -6.59
N HIS A 118 6.86 3.73 -7.55
CA HIS A 118 6.25 5.05 -7.71
C HIS A 118 4.75 4.96 -8.03
N ALA A 119 4.30 3.86 -8.65
CA ALA A 119 2.89 3.61 -8.86
C ALA A 119 2.09 3.59 -7.54
N VAL A 120 2.63 2.95 -6.49
CA VAL A 120 2.02 2.94 -5.15
C VAL A 120 2.11 4.32 -4.50
N TYR A 121 3.21 5.04 -4.71
CA TYR A 121 3.37 6.40 -4.19
C TYR A 121 2.26 7.33 -4.71
N PHE A 122 1.99 7.35 -6.00
CA PHE A 122 0.92 8.17 -6.60
C PHE A 122 -0.48 7.83 -6.06
N LEU A 123 -0.77 6.55 -5.84
CA LEU A 123 -2.03 6.15 -5.21
C LEU A 123 -2.14 6.60 -3.75
N GLN A 124 -1.03 6.54 -3.01
CA GLN A 124 -0.98 7.00 -1.62
C GLN A 124 -1.06 8.52 -1.50
N GLU A 125 -0.48 9.26 -2.44
CA GLU A 125 -0.59 10.73 -2.51
C GLU A 125 -2.05 11.17 -2.63
N GLN A 126 -2.86 10.38 -3.32
CA GLN A 126 -4.32 10.57 -3.39
C GLN A 126 -5.07 9.88 -2.24
N GLU A 127 -4.39 9.61 -1.13
CA GLU A 127 -4.95 8.99 0.06
C GLU A 127 -5.61 7.61 -0.15
N MET A 128 -5.33 6.93 -1.25
CA MET A 128 -5.82 5.58 -1.49
C MET A 128 -4.97 4.56 -0.74
N THR A 129 -5.60 3.71 0.07
CA THR A 129 -4.92 2.62 0.77
C THR A 129 -5.35 1.25 0.24
N ARG A 130 -4.47 0.26 0.43
CA ARG A 130 -4.82 -1.14 0.10
C ARG A 130 -6.09 -1.60 0.81
N LEU A 131 -6.29 -1.15 2.05
CA LEU A 131 -7.45 -1.54 2.85
C LEU A 131 -8.75 -0.99 2.24
N ASP A 132 -8.72 0.25 1.75
CA ASP A 132 -9.88 0.86 1.10
C ASP A 132 -10.29 0.09 -0.15
N ALA A 133 -9.29 -0.29 -0.98
CA ALA A 133 -9.51 -1.10 -2.18
C ALA A 133 -10.11 -2.49 -1.83
N VAL A 134 -9.55 -3.18 -0.84
CA VAL A 134 -10.06 -4.49 -0.40
C VAL A 134 -11.46 -4.38 0.18
N ASN A 135 -11.76 -3.36 0.99
CA ASN A 135 -13.08 -3.13 1.55
C ASN A 135 -14.13 -2.92 0.46
N TYR A 136 -13.79 -2.17 -0.58
CA TYR A 136 -14.71 -1.98 -1.70
C TYR A 136 -14.95 -3.28 -2.48
N ILE A 137 -13.90 -4.03 -2.80
CA ILE A 137 -14.02 -5.29 -3.56
C ILE A 137 -14.79 -6.37 -2.79
N SER A 138 -14.63 -6.42 -1.46
CA SER A 138 -15.22 -7.45 -0.60
C SER A 138 -16.61 -7.10 -0.10
N HIS A 139 -16.87 -5.82 0.16
CA HIS A 139 -18.08 -5.36 0.85
C HIS A 139 -18.82 -4.26 0.10
N GLY A 140 -18.31 -3.75 -1.00
CA GLY A 140 -18.89 -2.62 -1.74
C GLY A 140 -18.84 -1.28 -0.97
N ILE A 141 -18.02 -1.18 0.08
CA ILE A 141 -17.96 0.01 0.94
C ILE A 141 -17.02 1.04 0.32
N ALA A 142 -17.57 2.15 -0.19
CA ALA A 142 -16.80 3.26 -0.72
C ALA A 142 -16.22 4.12 0.43
N LYS A 143 -14.99 4.64 0.24
CA LYS A 143 -14.33 5.54 1.18
C LYS A 143 -15.00 6.91 1.23
N VAL A 144 -15.51 7.40 0.10
CA VAL A 144 -16.13 8.73 -0.05
C VAL A 144 -17.34 8.90 0.89
N GLY A 145 -18.18 7.86 1.05
CA GLY A 145 -19.29 7.90 2.01
C GLY A 145 -18.87 7.92 3.47
N ARG A 146 -17.72 7.33 3.79
CA ARG A 146 -17.21 7.20 5.17
C ARG A 146 -16.64 8.50 5.74
N SER A 147 -16.12 9.38 4.90
CA SER A 147 -15.62 10.69 5.32
C SER A 147 -16.74 11.66 5.69
N GLU A 148 -17.92 11.55 5.09
CA GLU A 148 -19.08 12.35 5.44
C GLU A 148 -19.72 11.89 6.74
N GLU A 149 -19.87 10.58 6.97
CA GLU A 149 -20.36 10.06 8.25
C GLU A 149 -19.45 10.43 9.43
N ARG A 150 -18.13 10.45 9.25
CA ARG A 150 -17.20 10.88 10.32
C ARG A 150 -17.26 12.36 10.58
N ARG A 151 -17.58 13.20 9.60
CA ARG A 151 -17.78 14.65 9.81
C ARG A 151 -19.09 14.95 10.53
N CYS A 152 -20.13 14.15 10.34
CA CYS A 152 -21.41 14.28 11.03
C CYS A 152 -21.41 13.66 12.43
N ALA A 153 -20.50 12.76 12.74
CA ALA A 153 -20.29 12.13 14.05
C ALA A 153 -19.22 12.87 14.88
N ALA A 154 -19.23 14.21 14.88
CA ALA A 154 -18.53 14.94 15.93
C ALA A 154 -19.20 14.57 17.25
N PRO A 155 -18.46 14.10 18.28
CA PRO A 155 -19.08 13.77 19.55
C PRO A 155 -19.69 15.04 20.11
N ALA A 156 -21.02 15.02 20.26
CA ALA A 156 -21.70 16.02 21.09
C ALA A 156 -20.96 16.05 22.40
N THR A 157 -20.37 17.19 22.73
CA THR A 157 -19.78 17.49 24.03
C THR A 157 -20.80 17.12 25.08
N ARG A 158 -20.64 15.95 25.69
CA ARG A 158 -21.31 15.56 26.89
C ARG A 158 -20.88 16.57 27.94
N THR A 159 -21.65 17.63 28.11
CA THR A 159 -21.63 18.48 29.31
C THR A 159 -21.83 17.56 30.49
N LEU A 160 -20.76 17.26 31.22
CA LEU A 160 -20.83 16.61 32.51
C LEU A 160 -21.57 17.57 33.46
N PRO A 161 -22.59 17.11 34.18
CA PRO A 161 -23.17 17.93 35.24
C PRO A 161 -22.09 18.16 36.28
N SER A 162 -21.94 19.44 36.64
CA SER A 162 -21.08 19.92 37.73
C SER A 162 -21.31 19.11 38.99
N ALA A 163 -20.39 18.22 39.33
CA ALA A 163 -20.42 17.52 40.61
C ALA A 163 -19.91 18.46 41.70
N ALA A 164 -20.73 18.66 42.72
CA ALA A 164 -20.43 19.39 43.94
C ALA A 164 -19.17 18.84 44.64
N PRO A 165 -18.40 19.70 45.36
CA PRO A 165 -17.19 19.28 46.03
C PRO A 165 -17.47 18.34 47.19
N PRO A 166 -16.66 17.30 47.44
CA PRO A 166 -16.84 16.41 48.59
C PRO A 166 -16.39 17.07 49.88
N PRO A 167 -17.00 16.72 51.03
CA PRO A 167 -16.65 17.29 52.32
C PRO A 167 -15.28 16.81 52.79
N SER A 168 -14.53 17.76 53.37
CA SER A 168 -13.26 17.55 54.02
C SER A 168 -13.32 16.49 55.13
N ARG A 169 -12.62 15.37 54.98
CA ARG A 169 -12.32 14.47 56.09
C ARG A 169 -10.86 14.61 56.53
N ARG A 170 -10.78 14.97 57.82
CA ARG A 170 -9.59 15.10 58.64
C ARG A 170 -8.70 13.84 58.63
N ARG A 171 -7.40 14.13 58.69
CA ARG A 171 -6.26 13.39 59.19
C ARG A 171 -6.54 12.06 59.90
N ALA A 172 -5.88 11.00 59.40
CA ALA A 172 -5.30 9.98 60.27
C ALA A 172 -3.95 9.52 59.62
N ALA A 173 -2.91 9.72 60.38
CA ALA A 173 -1.56 9.28 60.09
C ALA A 173 -1.41 7.79 60.46
N ALA A 174 -0.81 7.00 59.57
CA ALA A 174 -0.10 5.74 59.89
C ALA A 174 0.89 5.49 58.77
N ARG A 175 2.12 5.77 58.98
CA ARG A 175 3.31 5.01 59.27
C ARG A 175 3.20 3.54 58.89
N THR A 176 4.01 3.14 57.94
CA THR A 176 5.03 2.07 57.93
C THR A 176 5.23 1.52 56.52
N ARG A 177 6.36 1.49 56.13
CA ARG A 177 7.49 0.59 55.88
C ARG A 177 7.86 0.50 54.39
N ARG A 178 8.97 1.08 54.19
CA ARG A 178 10.02 0.94 53.19
C ARG A 178 10.39 -0.54 53.00
N THR A 179 10.28 -1.05 51.76
CA THR A 179 11.19 -2.11 51.29
C THR A 179 11.63 -1.76 49.88
N SER A 180 12.83 -1.29 49.80
CA SER A 180 13.65 -1.13 48.65
C SER A 180 13.99 -2.53 48.07
N ARG A 181 13.57 -2.82 46.84
CA ARG A 181 14.23 -3.87 46.06
C ARG A 181 15.07 -3.23 44.97
N ARG A 182 16.33 -3.25 45.23
CA ARG A 182 17.44 -2.91 44.34
C ARG A 182 17.47 -3.92 43.19
N TRP A 183 17.30 -3.42 41.99
CA TRP A 183 17.60 -4.21 40.80
C TRP A 183 19.08 -4.05 40.45
N THR A 184 19.82 -5.15 40.39
CA THR A 184 21.20 -5.21 39.91
C THR A 184 21.19 -5.80 38.48
N PRO A 185 21.85 -5.18 37.50
CA PRO A 185 22.02 -5.79 36.20
C PRO A 185 23.21 -6.78 36.24
N SER A 186 22.97 -8.02 35.85
CA SER A 186 24.00 -9.02 35.64
C SER A 186 24.74 -8.80 34.33
N ALA A 187 26.03 -8.84 34.43
CA ALA A 187 27.01 -8.60 33.40
C ALA A 187 27.03 -9.69 32.31
N LEU A 188 27.23 -9.21 31.11
CA LEU A 188 27.57 -9.93 29.89
C LEU A 188 28.96 -10.59 30.03
N THR A 189 29.03 -11.87 29.74
CA THR A 189 30.28 -12.52 29.40
C THR A 189 30.39 -12.71 27.89
N SER A 190 31.32 -11.95 27.35
CA SER A 190 31.87 -12.07 26.00
C SER A 190 32.66 -13.36 25.86
N THR A 191 32.31 -14.23 24.93
CA THR A 191 33.16 -15.32 24.49
C THR A 191 33.59 -15.12 23.05
N ARG A 192 34.74 -14.54 22.91
CA ARG A 192 35.52 -14.39 21.68
C ARG A 192 36.11 -15.77 21.31
N ARG A 193 35.63 -16.41 20.26
CA ARG A 193 36.32 -17.54 19.62
C ARG A 193 37.02 -17.09 18.33
N ARG A 194 38.33 -17.18 18.39
CA ARG A 194 39.26 -17.13 17.24
C ARG A 194 39.03 -18.34 16.35
N ALA A 195 38.85 -18.08 15.05
CA ALA A 195 39.02 -19.10 14.04
C ALA A 195 40.39 -18.88 13.35
N THR A 196 41.21 -19.88 13.44
CA THR A 196 42.53 -20.02 12.86
C THR A 196 42.41 -20.34 11.36
N ALA A 197 43.19 -19.65 10.57
CA ALA A 197 43.52 -19.97 9.18
C ALA A 197 44.18 -21.36 9.07
N ARG A 198 43.82 -22.09 8.04
CA ARG A 198 44.70 -23.10 7.41
C ARG A 198 44.62 -23.01 5.89
N SER A 199 45.68 -22.49 5.34
CA SER A 199 46.18 -22.70 4.00
C SER A 199 46.62 -24.13 3.80
N THR A 200 46.32 -24.74 2.67
CA THR A 200 47.23 -25.60 1.90
C THR A 200 46.62 -26.03 0.58
N ARG A 201 47.39 -25.69 -0.44
CA ARG A 201 47.62 -26.31 -1.76
C ARG A 201 46.45 -26.33 -2.75
#